data_1dd79506f91dbac6339074ac390017b9
#
_entry.id   1dd79506f91dbac6339074ac390017b9
#
_cell.length_a   1.000
_cell.length_b   1.000
_cell.length_c   1.000
_cell.angle_alpha   90.00
_cell.angle_beta   90.00
_cell.angle_gamma   90.00
#
_symmetry.space_group_name_H-M   'P 1'
#
loop_
_entity.id
_entity.type
_entity.pdbx_description
1 polymer ?
#
loop_
_entity_poly.entity_id
_entity_poly.type
_entity_poly.pdbx_seq_one_letter_code
_entity_poly.pdbx_strand_id
1 'polypeptide(L)'
;MHHQSRQRYINWLKRFGFLTLLLIIALTAIFNLRVVAAQTTHGQEARTGENETTRYPELPNFHRVNERLYRGGQPRADGIQKLAALGINTIINLRAGDDRSRREEREAQAAGLRYFNVPFKRLGRPTDEQIKKTLAIINAMENGRVFVHCQHGADRTGSVIAIYRVAHDGWTSKEAKREANRYGMRFWQRGMKDYISDYYRDRISNTGTIQLEKP
;
A
#
# COMPACT_ATOMS: atom_id res chain seq x y z
N MET A 1 20.25 22.41 -68.84
CA MET A 1 20.82 22.25 -67.46
C MET A 1 19.76 22.09 -66.34
N HIS A 2 18.47 22.26 -66.55
CA HIS A 2 17.42 22.21 -65.51
C HIS A 2 16.89 20.84 -65.11
N HIS A 3 17.07 19.80 -65.92
CA HIS A 3 16.46 18.49 -65.69
C HIS A 3 17.20 17.65 -64.61
N GLN A 4 18.50 17.75 -64.53
CA GLN A 4 19.33 16.99 -63.55
C GLN A 4 19.19 17.48 -62.11
N SER A 5 18.98 18.77 -61.92
CA SER A 5 18.78 19.34 -60.55
C SER A 5 17.45 18.89 -59.91
N ARG A 6 16.38 18.77 -60.74
CA ARG A 6 15.04 18.33 -60.28
C ARG A 6 15.05 16.87 -59.85
N GLN A 7 15.78 16.01 -60.54
CA GLN A 7 15.90 14.59 -60.23
C GLN A 7 16.69 14.35 -58.93
N ARG A 8 17.74 15.15 -58.72
CA ARG A 8 18.52 15.11 -57.45
C ARG A 8 17.68 15.54 -56.23
N TYR A 9 16.82 16.54 -56.38
CA TYR A 9 15.92 17.00 -55.33
C TYR A 9 14.84 15.96 -54.97
N ILE A 10 14.23 15.31 -55.97
CA ILE A 10 13.25 14.25 -55.78
C ILE A 10 13.89 13.03 -55.06
N ASN A 11 15.10 12.65 -55.44
CA ASN A 11 15.79 11.54 -54.80
C ASN A 11 16.24 11.87 -53.38
N TRP A 12 16.59 13.13 -53.08
CA TRP A 12 16.89 13.62 -51.75
C TRP A 12 15.64 13.57 -50.86
N LEU A 13 14.49 14.06 -51.30
CA LEU A 13 13.20 13.99 -50.60
C LEU A 13 12.77 12.54 -50.28
N LYS A 14 12.95 11.62 -51.23
CA LYS A 14 12.65 10.19 -51.01
C LYS A 14 13.57 9.58 -49.94
N ARG A 15 14.84 9.91 -49.90
CA ARG A 15 15.79 9.44 -48.91
C ARG A 15 15.50 10.03 -47.51
N PHE A 16 15.16 11.32 -47.42
CA PHE A 16 14.76 11.94 -46.16
C PHE A 16 13.43 11.40 -45.60
N GLY A 17 12.44 11.24 -46.50
CA GLY A 17 11.14 10.65 -46.10
C GLY A 17 11.27 9.20 -45.63
N PHE A 18 12.18 8.40 -46.21
CA PHE A 18 12.43 7.04 -45.76
C PHE A 18 13.14 6.98 -44.38
N LEU A 19 14.10 7.86 -44.18
CA LEU A 19 14.81 7.98 -42.88
C LEU A 19 13.89 8.45 -41.74
N THR A 20 13.02 9.41 -42.00
CA THR A 20 12.03 9.88 -41.01
C THR A 20 11.00 8.80 -40.66
N LEU A 21 10.55 8.03 -41.66
CA LEU A 21 9.63 6.91 -41.45
C LEU A 21 10.26 5.81 -40.59
N LEU A 22 11.52 5.45 -40.84
CA LEU A 22 12.24 4.46 -40.04
C LEU A 22 12.45 4.95 -38.58
N LEU A 23 12.71 6.24 -38.37
CA LEU A 23 12.86 6.82 -37.05
C LEU A 23 11.54 6.77 -36.23
N ILE A 24 10.43 7.07 -36.90
CA ILE A 24 9.09 6.99 -36.27
C ILE A 24 8.77 5.54 -35.88
N ILE A 25 9.02 4.56 -36.78
CA ILE A 25 8.81 3.15 -36.47
C ILE A 25 9.68 2.68 -35.31
N ALA A 26 10.94 3.09 -35.25
CA ALA A 26 11.82 2.75 -34.13
C ALA A 26 11.35 3.35 -32.81
N LEU A 27 10.90 4.61 -32.79
CA LEU A 27 10.38 5.28 -31.61
C LEU A 27 9.07 4.64 -31.11
N THR A 28 8.17 4.27 -32.03
CA THR A 28 6.92 3.56 -31.65
C THR A 28 7.20 2.15 -31.13
N ALA A 29 8.17 1.44 -31.67
CA ALA A 29 8.58 0.14 -31.16
C ALA A 29 9.18 0.22 -29.75
N ILE A 30 10.03 1.22 -29.47
CA ILE A 30 10.60 1.47 -28.14
C ILE A 30 9.51 1.86 -27.15
N PHE A 31 8.55 2.70 -27.56
CA PHE A 31 7.43 3.09 -26.70
C PHE A 31 6.55 1.88 -26.34
N ASN A 32 6.19 1.04 -27.32
CA ASN A 32 5.41 -0.17 -27.08
C ASN A 32 6.16 -1.17 -26.18
N LEU A 33 7.48 -1.32 -26.34
CA LEU A 33 8.29 -2.20 -25.50
C LEU A 33 8.28 -1.74 -24.04
N ARG A 34 8.32 -0.43 -23.79
CA ARG A 34 8.23 0.15 -22.42
C ARG A 34 6.84 -0.02 -21.80
N VAL A 35 5.79 0.11 -22.60
CA VAL A 35 4.41 -0.11 -22.12
C VAL A 35 4.17 -1.58 -21.76
N VAL A 36 4.64 -2.52 -22.56
CA VAL A 36 4.55 -3.97 -22.28
C VAL A 36 5.37 -4.34 -21.05
N ALA A 37 6.58 -3.79 -20.90
CA ALA A 37 7.40 -4.04 -19.70
C ALA A 37 6.73 -3.49 -18.41
N ALA A 38 6.05 -2.35 -18.49
CA ALA A 38 5.31 -1.79 -17.34
C ALA A 38 4.07 -2.63 -16.97
N GLN A 39 3.42 -3.25 -17.94
CA GLN A 39 2.27 -4.13 -17.69
C GLN A 39 2.68 -5.50 -17.13
N THR A 40 3.85 -6.04 -17.50
CA THR A 40 4.36 -7.30 -16.94
C THR A 40 4.81 -7.15 -15.49
N THR A 41 5.35 -6.00 -15.09
CA THR A 41 5.70 -5.75 -13.68
C THR A 41 4.47 -5.63 -12.78
N HIS A 42 3.36 -5.01 -13.24
CA HIS A 42 2.11 -4.94 -12.48
C HIS A 42 1.41 -6.30 -12.32
N GLY A 43 1.54 -7.20 -13.28
CA GLY A 43 0.95 -8.55 -13.21
C GLY A 43 1.72 -9.50 -12.28
N GLN A 44 2.98 -9.24 -12.02
CA GLN A 44 3.84 -10.08 -11.16
C GLN A 44 3.74 -9.67 -9.68
N GLU A 45 3.51 -8.39 -9.38
CA GLU A 45 3.32 -7.91 -8.00
C GLU A 45 2.03 -8.42 -7.35
N ALA A 46 0.99 -8.70 -8.14
CA ALA A 46 -0.27 -9.26 -7.62
C ALA A 46 -0.16 -10.76 -7.22
N ARG A 47 0.87 -11.48 -7.67
CA ARG A 47 1.09 -12.91 -7.36
C ARG A 47 2.01 -13.16 -6.18
N THR A 48 2.75 -12.16 -5.70
CA THR A 48 3.66 -12.30 -4.56
C THR A 48 2.96 -12.25 -3.20
N GLY A 49 1.70 -11.83 -3.13
CA GLY A 49 0.95 -11.70 -1.87
C GLY A 49 0.55 -13.02 -1.19
N GLU A 50 0.54 -14.15 -1.89
CA GLU A 50 0.09 -15.44 -1.33
C GLU A 50 1.18 -16.23 -0.61
N ASN A 51 2.46 -15.90 -0.81
CA ASN A 51 3.59 -16.70 -0.30
C ASN A 51 4.39 -16.06 0.85
N GLU A 52 4.09 -14.83 1.27
CA GLU A 52 4.91 -14.16 2.30
C GLU A 52 4.71 -14.74 3.71
N THR A 53 3.51 -15.23 4.03
CA THR A 53 3.21 -15.79 5.36
C THR A 53 3.93 -17.12 5.64
N THR A 54 4.18 -17.91 4.61
CA THR A 54 4.97 -19.15 4.71
C THR A 54 6.47 -18.90 4.70
N ARG A 55 6.89 -17.73 4.20
CA ARG A 55 8.30 -17.36 4.08
C ARG A 55 8.93 -16.90 5.42
N TYR A 56 8.12 -16.36 6.33
CA TYR A 56 8.58 -15.80 7.60
C TYR A 56 7.76 -16.36 8.77
N PRO A 57 8.12 -17.54 9.32
CA PRO A 57 7.38 -18.18 10.41
C PRO A 57 7.35 -17.32 11.70
N GLU A 58 8.35 -16.44 11.88
CA GLU A 58 8.42 -15.47 12.98
C GLU A 58 7.46 -14.28 12.83
N LEU A 59 6.88 -14.07 11.64
CA LEU A 59 5.97 -12.98 11.32
C LEU A 59 4.59 -13.49 10.87
N PRO A 60 3.71 -13.90 11.80
CA PRO A 60 2.40 -14.43 11.46
C PRO A 60 1.56 -13.43 10.66
N ASN A 61 0.86 -13.90 9.62
CA ASN A 61 -0.04 -13.09 8.79
C ASN A 61 0.66 -11.81 8.25
N PHE A 62 1.95 -11.93 7.93
CA PHE A 62 2.75 -10.84 7.37
C PHE A 62 2.44 -10.65 5.90
N HIS A 63 2.09 -9.42 5.52
CA HIS A 63 1.80 -9.05 4.14
C HIS A 63 2.20 -7.61 3.86
N ARG A 64 2.65 -7.35 2.65
CA ARG A 64 2.87 -6.01 2.13
C ARG A 64 1.52 -5.42 1.68
N VAL A 65 1.21 -4.22 2.15
CA VAL A 65 0.04 -3.42 1.71
C VAL A 65 0.44 -2.54 0.52
N ASN A 66 1.58 -1.85 0.65
CA ASN A 66 2.25 -1.09 -0.41
C ASN A 66 3.75 -0.97 -0.11
N GLU A 67 4.48 -0.10 -0.80
CA GLU A 67 5.93 0.07 -0.63
C GLU A 67 6.36 0.51 0.78
N ARG A 68 5.49 1.21 1.50
CA ARG A 68 5.77 1.75 2.82
C ARG A 68 4.96 1.13 3.96
N LEU A 69 3.89 0.42 3.67
CA LEU A 69 2.98 -0.12 4.67
C LEU A 69 2.93 -1.64 4.61
N TYR A 70 3.14 -2.25 5.77
CA TYR A 70 3.09 -3.69 6.00
C TYR A 70 2.12 -3.99 7.13
N ARG A 71 1.55 -5.18 7.13
CA ARG A 71 0.60 -5.64 8.13
C ARG A 71 0.98 -7.03 8.65
N GLY A 72 0.54 -7.36 9.86
CA GLY A 72 0.77 -8.70 10.39
C GLY A 72 0.13 -8.95 11.75
N GLY A 73 0.43 -10.13 12.28
CA GLY A 73 0.20 -10.52 13.66
C GLY A 73 1.37 -10.15 14.56
N GLN A 74 1.26 -10.50 15.85
CA GLN A 74 2.32 -10.30 16.83
C GLN A 74 3.59 -11.01 16.38
N PRO A 75 4.73 -10.31 16.21
CA PRO A 75 6.01 -10.95 15.98
C PRO A 75 6.33 -12.00 17.05
N ARG A 76 6.85 -13.14 16.63
CA ARG A 76 7.36 -14.20 17.52
C ARG A 76 8.83 -13.92 17.87
N ALA A 77 9.49 -14.87 18.51
CA ALA A 77 10.94 -14.82 18.73
C ALA A 77 11.66 -14.50 17.40
N ASP A 78 12.65 -13.58 17.44
CA ASP A 78 13.43 -13.05 16.32
C ASP A 78 12.62 -12.27 15.27
N GLY A 79 11.30 -12.10 15.47
CA GLY A 79 10.44 -11.40 14.53
C GLY A 79 10.75 -9.89 14.44
N ILE A 80 11.15 -9.26 15.53
CA ILE A 80 11.55 -7.84 15.55
C ILE A 80 12.83 -7.65 14.72
N GLN A 81 13.83 -8.51 14.92
CA GLN A 81 15.08 -8.50 14.16
C GLN A 81 14.82 -8.75 12.68
N LYS A 82 13.87 -9.64 12.39
CA LYS A 82 13.44 -9.91 11.02
C LYS A 82 12.78 -8.71 10.36
N LEU A 83 11.91 -7.98 11.07
CA LEU A 83 11.32 -6.74 10.58
C LEU A 83 12.41 -5.71 10.24
N ALA A 84 13.39 -5.52 11.12
CA ALA A 84 14.52 -4.63 10.87
C ALA A 84 15.30 -5.05 9.60
N ALA A 85 15.60 -6.35 9.47
CA ALA A 85 16.29 -6.91 8.30
C ALA A 85 15.49 -6.76 6.99
N LEU A 86 14.16 -6.70 7.05
CA LEU A 86 13.27 -6.41 5.91
C LEU A 86 13.17 -4.91 5.61
N GLY A 87 13.89 -4.06 6.35
CA GLY A 87 13.92 -2.62 6.17
C GLY A 87 12.69 -1.90 6.72
N ILE A 88 11.94 -2.51 7.64
CA ILE A 88 10.93 -1.81 8.43
C ILE A 88 11.66 -0.82 9.35
N ASN A 89 11.09 0.37 9.50
CA ASN A 89 11.63 1.45 10.33
C ASN A 89 10.75 1.69 11.58
N THR A 90 9.46 1.39 11.48
CA THR A 90 8.48 1.73 12.51
C THR A 90 7.50 0.59 12.73
N ILE A 91 7.21 0.30 13.98
CA ILE A 91 6.18 -0.65 14.42
C ILE A 91 5.02 0.10 15.06
N ILE A 92 3.79 -0.24 14.68
CA ILE A 92 2.56 0.17 15.36
C ILE A 92 1.89 -1.05 15.94
N ASN A 93 1.89 -1.15 17.25
CA ASN A 93 1.20 -2.19 18.01
C ASN A 93 -0.20 -1.72 18.42
N LEU A 94 -1.23 -2.41 17.94
CA LEU A 94 -2.65 -2.14 18.25
C LEU A 94 -3.16 -2.95 19.47
N ARG A 95 -2.30 -3.61 20.20
CA ARG A 95 -2.65 -4.37 21.41
C ARG A 95 -2.69 -3.46 22.63
N ALA A 96 -3.21 -4.01 23.74
CA ALA A 96 -3.17 -3.31 25.02
C ALA A 96 -1.74 -2.91 25.42
N GLY A 97 -1.59 -1.78 26.10
CA GLY A 97 -0.34 -1.29 26.66
C GLY A 97 0.05 -2.05 27.93
N ASP A 98 0.27 -3.35 27.84
CA ASP A 98 0.65 -4.27 28.90
C ASP A 98 2.17 -4.52 28.93
N ASP A 99 2.63 -5.40 29.83
CA ASP A 99 4.06 -5.76 29.92
C ASP A 99 4.63 -6.36 28.65
N ARG A 100 3.81 -7.01 27.84
CA ARG A 100 4.22 -7.56 26.54
C ARG A 100 4.48 -6.43 25.55
N SER A 101 3.64 -5.42 25.53
CA SER A 101 3.82 -4.22 24.72
C SER A 101 5.11 -3.49 25.10
N ARG A 102 5.36 -3.31 26.42
CA ARG A 102 6.60 -2.67 26.92
C ARG A 102 7.86 -3.49 26.60
N ARG A 103 7.76 -4.82 26.59
CA ARG A 103 8.88 -5.68 26.19
C ARG A 103 9.17 -5.54 24.70
N GLU A 104 8.15 -5.60 23.88
CA GLU A 104 8.25 -5.41 22.43
C GLU A 104 8.83 -4.05 22.07
N GLU A 105 8.45 -3.00 22.78
CA GLU A 105 9.02 -1.65 22.61
C GLU A 105 10.54 -1.64 22.85
N ARG A 106 11.01 -2.26 23.94
CA ARG A 106 12.45 -2.35 24.21
C ARG A 106 13.19 -3.16 23.14
N GLU A 107 12.61 -4.26 22.69
CA GLU A 107 13.19 -5.07 21.62
C GLU A 107 13.24 -4.31 20.30
N ALA A 108 12.19 -3.55 19.95
CA ALA A 108 12.13 -2.70 18.77
C ALA A 108 13.21 -1.60 18.82
N GLN A 109 13.31 -0.89 19.94
CA GLN A 109 14.31 0.15 20.15
C GLN A 109 15.74 -0.41 20.07
N ALA A 110 15.98 -1.58 20.67
CA ALA A 110 17.27 -2.25 20.58
C ALA A 110 17.65 -2.67 19.15
N ALA A 111 16.64 -2.94 18.29
CA ALA A 111 16.82 -3.20 16.87
C ALA A 111 16.83 -1.93 15.99
N GLY A 112 16.83 -0.73 16.58
CA GLY A 112 16.84 0.54 15.88
C GLY A 112 15.50 0.94 15.25
N LEU A 113 14.39 0.32 15.67
CA LEU A 113 13.06 0.61 15.16
C LEU A 113 12.33 1.62 16.05
N ARG A 114 11.55 2.50 15.44
CA ARG A 114 10.56 3.32 16.15
C ARG A 114 9.39 2.43 16.56
N TYR A 115 8.82 2.72 17.72
CA TYR A 115 7.70 1.96 18.24
C TYR A 115 6.59 2.86 18.75
N PHE A 116 5.36 2.54 18.37
CA PHE A 116 4.15 3.23 18.81
C PHE A 116 3.13 2.20 19.30
N ASN A 117 2.67 2.34 20.53
CA ASN A 117 1.51 1.60 21.01
C ASN A 117 0.26 2.48 20.89
N VAL A 118 -0.70 2.02 20.09
CA VAL A 118 -2.03 2.63 19.93
C VAL A 118 -3.06 1.56 20.28
N PRO A 119 -3.46 1.45 21.56
CA PRO A 119 -4.31 0.35 22.02
C PRO A 119 -5.72 0.41 21.43
N PHE A 120 -6.13 -0.64 20.75
CA PHE A 120 -7.52 -0.87 20.32
C PHE A 120 -8.16 -1.92 21.20
N LYS A 121 -9.44 -1.78 21.51
CA LYS A 121 -10.22 -2.84 22.16
C LYS A 121 -10.21 -4.10 21.28
N ARG A 122 -10.18 -5.27 21.91
CA ARG A 122 -10.20 -6.56 21.18
C ARG A 122 -11.50 -6.77 20.40
N LEU A 123 -12.60 -6.28 20.96
CA LEU A 123 -13.94 -6.34 20.38
C LEU A 123 -14.52 -4.93 20.32
N GLY A 124 -15.44 -4.73 19.39
CA GLY A 124 -16.17 -3.49 19.26
C GLY A 124 -15.60 -2.50 18.27
N ARG A 125 -16.16 -1.32 18.28
CA ARG A 125 -15.84 -0.22 17.36
C ARG A 125 -14.55 0.49 17.80
N PRO A 126 -13.61 0.78 16.89
CA PRO A 126 -12.50 1.69 17.19
C PRO A 126 -13.01 3.12 17.40
N THR A 127 -12.25 3.95 18.09
CA THR A 127 -12.53 5.38 18.19
C THR A 127 -11.90 6.16 17.04
N ASP A 128 -12.42 7.36 16.77
CA ASP A 128 -11.89 8.24 15.73
C ASP A 128 -10.46 8.67 16.06
N GLU A 129 -10.14 8.93 17.36
CA GLU A 129 -8.80 9.28 17.82
C GLU A 129 -7.81 8.15 17.57
N GLN A 130 -8.19 6.89 17.83
CA GLN A 130 -7.35 5.74 17.56
C GLN A 130 -7.00 5.64 16.09
N ILE A 131 -8.00 5.76 15.21
CA ILE A 131 -7.82 5.73 13.76
C ILE A 131 -6.99 6.94 13.31
N LYS A 132 -7.35 8.16 13.70
CA LYS A 132 -6.64 9.38 13.34
C LYS A 132 -5.16 9.31 13.76
N LYS A 133 -4.88 8.90 15.00
CA LYS A 133 -3.50 8.72 15.49
C LYS A 133 -2.74 7.69 14.66
N THR A 134 -3.36 6.54 14.38
CA THR A 134 -2.70 5.47 13.62
C THR A 134 -2.40 5.90 12.19
N LEU A 135 -3.35 6.54 11.51
CA LEU A 135 -3.14 7.07 10.16
C LEU A 135 -2.08 8.17 10.13
N ALA A 136 -2.04 9.04 11.13
CA ALA A 136 -1.01 10.07 11.23
C ALA A 136 0.40 9.45 11.31
N ILE A 137 0.59 8.39 12.10
CA ILE A 137 1.87 7.68 12.19
C ILE A 137 2.23 7.00 10.86
N ILE A 138 1.25 6.35 10.20
CA ILE A 138 1.46 5.70 8.90
C ILE A 138 1.89 6.71 7.82
N ASN A 139 1.27 7.90 7.82
CA ASN A 139 1.48 8.92 6.80
C ASN A 139 2.74 9.77 7.00
N ALA A 140 3.27 9.82 8.22
CA ALA A 140 4.47 10.58 8.52
C ALA A 140 5.68 10.00 7.76
N MET A 141 6.30 10.82 6.90
CA MET A 141 7.40 10.38 6.02
C MET A 141 8.64 9.96 6.80
N GLU A 142 8.89 10.59 7.94
CA GLU A 142 9.99 10.30 8.85
C GLU A 142 9.89 8.91 9.50
N ASN A 143 8.71 8.27 9.47
CA ASN A 143 8.50 6.93 9.98
C ASN A 143 8.94 5.82 9.00
N GLY A 144 9.31 6.17 7.78
CA GLY A 144 9.81 5.23 6.76
C GLY A 144 8.81 4.12 6.42
N ARG A 145 9.27 2.87 6.44
CA ARG A 145 8.41 1.68 6.26
C ARG A 145 7.77 1.29 7.58
N VAL A 146 6.45 1.20 7.60
CA VAL A 146 5.65 0.98 8.81
C VAL A 146 5.05 -0.42 8.81
N PHE A 147 5.21 -1.14 9.89
CA PHE A 147 4.54 -2.41 10.16
C PHE A 147 3.43 -2.22 11.21
N VAL A 148 2.18 -2.49 10.83
CA VAL A 148 1.02 -2.42 11.72
C VAL A 148 0.58 -3.81 12.12
N HIS A 149 0.48 -4.07 13.42
CA HIS A 149 0.06 -5.38 13.90
C HIS A 149 -0.88 -5.34 15.10
N CYS A 150 -1.52 -6.47 15.33
CA CYS A 150 -2.22 -6.79 16.58
C CYS A 150 -1.87 -8.23 16.99
N GLN A 151 -2.74 -8.93 17.75
CA GLN A 151 -2.48 -10.32 18.14
C GLN A 151 -2.37 -11.28 16.96
N HIS A 152 -3.36 -11.23 16.03
CA HIS A 152 -3.46 -12.17 14.91
C HIS A 152 -3.25 -11.52 13.53
N GLY A 153 -3.09 -10.20 13.49
CA GLY A 153 -3.03 -9.47 12.21
C GLY A 153 -4.35 -9.41 11.45
N ALA A 154 -5.44 -9.83 12.07
CA ALA A 154 -6.75 -9.99 11.46
C ALA A 154 -7.70 -8.80 11.75
N ASP A 155 -8.32 -8.77 12.94
CA ASP A 155 -9.44 -7.87 13.25
C ASP A 155 -9.02 -6.39 13.35
N ARG A 156 -8.22 -6.02 14.36
CA ARG A 156 -7.76 -4.63 14.59
C ARG A 156 -6.88 -4.13 13.45
N THR A 157 -5.91 -4.94 13.04
CA THR A 157 -5.06 -4.65 11.90
C THR A 157 -5.88 -4.52 10.62
N GLY A 158 -6.80 -5.45 10.37
CA GLY A 158 -7.70 -5.40 9.21
C GLY A 158 -8.57 -4.15 9.19
N SER A 159 -9.04 -3.68 10.36
CA SER A 159 -9.81 -2.44 10.47
C SER A 159 -8.98 -1.22 10.07
N VAL A 160 -7.76 -1.09 10.59
CA VAL A 160 -6.84 0.01 10.26
C VAL A 160 -6.49 0.00 8.77
N ILE A 161 -6.12 -1.16 8.23
CA ILE A 161 -5.77 -1.26 6.80
C ILE A 161 -6.97 -0.97 5.91
N ALA A 162 -8.17 -1.44 6.25
CA ALA A 162 -9.39 -1.12 5.52
C ALA A 162 -9.67 0.40 5.48
N ILE A 163 -9.49 1.10 6.61
CA ILE A 163 -9.62 2.55 6.66
C ILE A 163 -8.55 3.24 5.83
N TYR A 164 -7.30 2.75 5.89
CA TYR A 164 -6.22 3.25 5.04
C TYR A 164 -6.58 3.13 3.54
N ARG A 165 -7.09 1.97 3.09
CA ARG A 165 -7.53 1.75 1.71
C ARG A 165 -8.63 2.74 1.28
N VAL A 166 -9.60 2.98 2.15
CA VAL A 166 -10.65 3.99 1.90
C VAL A 166 -10.05 5.39 1.83
N ALA A 167 -9.15 5.72 2.75
CA ALA A 167 -8.57 7.06 2.87
C ALA A 167 -7.60 7.42 1.74
N HIS A 168 -6.78 6.49 1.30
CA HIS A 168 -5.65 6.74 0.39
C HIS A 168 -5.84 6.13 -1.00
N ASP A 169 -6.40 4.91 -1.07
CA ASP A 169 -6.51 4.19 -2.34
C ASP A 169 -7.89 4.39 -2.99
N GLY A 170 -8.81 5.13 -2.35
CA GLY A 170 -10.14 5.42 -2.86
C GLY A 170 -11.08 4.21 -2.89
N TRP A 171 -10.77 3.15 -2.13
CA TRP A 171 -11.58 1.94 -2.12
C TRP A 171 -12.95 2.18 -1.49
N THR A 172 -13.95 1.48 -2.00
CA THR A 172 -15.25 1.39 -1.34
C THR A 172 -15.17 0.59 -0.04
N SER A 173 -16.10 0.83 0.88
CA SER A 173 -16.18 0.04 2.11
C SER A 173 -16.35 -1.47 1.86
N LYS A 174 -16.97 -1.85 0.73
CA LYS A 174 -17.14 -3.26 0.33
C LYS A 174 -15.81 -3.91 -0.04
N GLU A 175 -14.98 -3.23 -0.82
CA GLU A 175 -13.64 -3.69 -1.21
C GLU A 175 -12.72 -3.81 0.00
N ALA A 176 -12.66 -2.77 0.82
CA ALA A 176 -11.84 -2.73 2.02
C ALA A 176 -12.22 -3.83 3.03
N LYS A 177 -13.52 -4.08 3.24
CA LYS A 177 -14.01 -5.19 4.08
C LYS A 177 -13.70 -6.55 3.48
N ARG A 178 -13.71 -6.69 2.16
CA ARG A 178 -13.34 -7.94 1.48
C ARG A 178 -11.87 -8.27 1.71
N GLU A 179 -10.97 -7.28 1.59
CA GLU A 179 -9.56 -7.46 1.92
C GLU A 179 -9.37 -7.84 3.39
N ALA A 180 -10.00 -7.12 4.32
CA ALA A 180 -9.92 -7.43 5.74
C ALA A 180 -10.39 -8.87 6.07
N ASN A 181 -11.47 -9.33 5.44
CA ASN A 181 -11.97 -10.71 5.59
C ASN A 181 -10.98 -11.74 5.01
N ARG A 182 -10.34 -11.45 3.86
CA ARG A 182 -9.30 -12.32 3.25
C ARG A 182 -8.14 -12.55 4.22
N TYR A 183 -7.77 -11.54 5.00
CA TYR A 183 -6.72 -11.63 6.01
C TYR A 183 -7.23 -12.01 7.40
N GLY A 184 -8.41 -12.63 7.49
CA GLY A 184 -8.94 -13.30 8.68
C GLY A 184 -9.77 -12.43 9.61
N MET A 185 -10.26 -11.26 9.20
CA MET A 185 -11.22 -10.50 10.01
C MET A 185 -12.47 -11.33 10.21
N ARG A 186 -12.82 -11.55 11.48
CA ARG A 186 -13.90 -12.46 11.88
C ARG A 186 -15.28 -11.88 11.57
N PHE A 187 -16.24 -12.75 11.25
CA PHE A 187 -17.58 -12.32 10.87
C PHE A 187 -18.34 -11.60 12.01
N TRP A 188 -18.06 -11.91 13.27
CA TRP A 188 -18.69 -11.30 14.45
C TRP A 188 -18.08 -9.93 14.85
N GLN A 189 -17.05 -9.46 14.22
CA GLN A 189 -16.48 -8.13 14.46
C GLN A 189 -17.32 -7.02 13.80
N ARG A 190 -18.61 -6.99 14.17
CA ARG A 190 -19.60 -6.06 13.58
C ARG A 190 -19.19 -4.60 13.80
N GLY A 191 -18.81 -4.21 15.02
CA GLY A 191 -18.44 -2.85 15.32
C GLY A 191 -17.27 -2.31 14.47
N MET A 192 -16.29 -3.16 14.16
CA MET A 192 -15.18 -2.79 13.27
C MET A 192 -15.65 -2.65 11.83
N LYS A 193 -16.51 -3.56 11.35
CA LYS A 193 -17.06 -3.52 10.00
C LYS A 193 -18.02 -2.37 9.77
N ASP A 194 -18.81 -2.03 10.78
CA ASP A 194 -19.71 -0.87 10.74
C ASP A 194 -18.91 0.41 10.71
N TYR A 195 -17.83 0.51 11.50
CA TYR A 195 -16.93 1.65 11.46
C TYR A 195 -16.32 1.89 10.08
N ILE A 196 -15.88 0.83 9.39
CA ILE A 196 -15.36 0.93 8.02
C ILE A 196 -16.44 1.49 7.06
N SER A 197 -17.70 1.07 7.23
CA SER A 197 -18.81 1.54 6.40
C SER A 197 -19.14 3.00 6.67
N ASP A 198 -19.15 3.41 7.95
CA ASP A 198 -19.44 4.77 8.37
C ASP A 198 -18.33 5.72 7.91
N TYR A 199 -17.07 5.36 8.12
CA TYR A 199 -15.93 6.13 7.66
C TYR A 199 -15.96 6.40 6.14
N TYR A 200 -16.31 5.38 5.35
CA TYR A 200 -16.49 5.54 3.90
C TYR A 200 -17.62 6.52 3.59
N ARG A 201 -18.78 6.40 4.25
CA ARG A 201 -19.94 7.26 4.05
C ARG A 201 -19.62 8.72 4.37
N ASP A 202 -18.99 8.96 5.52
CA ASP A 202 -18.61 10.31 5.95
C ASP A 202 -17.61 10.94 4.98
N ARG A 203 -16.67 10.15 4.45
CA ARG A 203 -15.71 10.64 3.46
C ARG A 203 -16.37 11.08 2.16
N ILE A 204 -17.29 10.28 1.60
CA ILE A 204 -17.98 10.66 0.35
C ILE A 204 -18.91 11.85 0.56
N SER A 205 -19.58 11.97 1.72
CA SER A 205 -20.42 13.12 2.06
C SER A 205 -19.59 14.40 2.11
N ASN A 206 -18.44 14.38 2.78
CA ASN A 206 -17.56 15.54 2.89
C ASN A 206 -16.95 15.92 1.52
N THR A 207 -16.64 14.96 0.65
CA THR A 207 -16.13 15.23 -0.70
C THR A 207 -17.23 15.82 -1.60
N GLY A 208 -18.46 15.35 -1.47
CA GLY A 208 -19.61 15.89 -2.21
C GLY A 208 -19.94 17.33 -1.83
N THR A 209 -19.84 17.70 -0.55
CA THR A 209 -20.07 19.05 -0.04
C THR A 209 -19.04 20.06 -0.58
N ILE A 210 -17.78 19.67 -0.71
CA ILE A 210 -16.71 20.54 -1.26
C ILE A 210 -16.93 20.85 -2.75
N GLN A 211 -17.60 19.99 -3.50
CA GLN A 211 -17.88 20.22 -4.93
C GLN A 211 -19.08 21.16 -5.16
N LEU A 212 -19.96 21.30 -4.16
CA LEU A 212 -21.13 22.21 -4.25
C LEU A 212 -20.81 23.65 -3.83
N GLU A 213 -19.67 23.89 -3.18
CA GLU A 213 -19.23 25.22 -2.73
C GLU A 213 -18.25 25.92 -3.68
N LYS A 214 -18.05 25.42 -4.91
CA LYS A 214 -17.28 26.16 -5.92
C LYS A 214 -18.23 27.11 -6.69
N PRO A 215 -18.03 28.44 -6.57
CA PRO A 215 -18.78 29.44 -7.33
C PRO A 215 -18.50 29.36 -8.82
#